data_03a655e6ec489514e1a3e892b596dcdc
#
_entry.id   03a655e6ec489514e1a3e892b596dcdc
#
_cell.length_a   1.000
_cell.length_b   1.000
_cell.length_c   1.000
_cell.angle_alpha   90.00
_cell.angle_beta   90.00
_cell.angle_gamma   90.00
#
_symmetry.space_group_name_H-M   'P 1'
#
loop_
_entity.id
_entity.type
_entity.pdbx_description
1 polymer ?
#
loop_
_entity_poly.entity_id
_entity_poly.type
_entity_poly.pdbx_seq_one_letter_code
_entity_poly.pdbx_strand_id
1 'polypeptide(L)'
;MSRKIKEDVIIFSGHGNESGFFLSNGDCLDGICGDGLNEIHPKNHSKYIIFSSCLIGKASKTSDQLKDYFQAKRLFSYQHLMADRYCFLYESILLSSIEKALYKKDNFTESDFEAFKENTMFMKNMNESHVKKHPMLMF
;
A
#
# COMPACT_ATOMS: atom_id res chain seq x y z
N MET A 1 -2.06 -3.39 -15.84
CA MET A 1 -1.07 -4.47 -15.56
C MET A 1 -1.37 -5.72 -16.40
N SER A 2 -1.28 -5.54 -17.72
CA SER A 2 -1.54 -6.63 -18.69
C SER A 2 -0.38 -7.65 -18.82
N ARG A 3 0.80 -7.33 -18.33
CA ARG A 3 1.97 -8.21 -18.34
C ARG A 3 2.20 -8.86 -16.98
N LYS A 4 2.72 -10.10 -16.98
CA LYS A 4 3.11 -10.79 -15.75
C LYS A 4 4.26 -10.04 -15.06
N ILE A 5 4.08 -9.75 -13.78
CA ILE A 5 5.09 -9.24 -12.87
C ILE A 5 5.65 -10.41 -12.08
N LYS A 6 6.97 -10.56 -12.01
CA LYS A 6 7.62 -11.65 -11.28
C LYS A 6 7.68 -11.41 -9.78
N GLU A 7 7.84 -10.16 -9.41
CA GLU A 7 7.99 -9.70 -8.02
C GLU A 7 6.71 -9.95 -7.21
N ASP A 8 6.87 -10.25 -5.92
CA ASP A 8 5.76 -10.49 -5.00
C ASP A 8 5.15 -9.21 -4.45
N VAL A 9 5.91 -8.11 -4.47
CA VAL A 9 5.50 -6.79 -3.99
C VAL A 9 5.53 -5.79 -5.12
N ILE A 10 4.47 -4.99 -5.23
CA ILE A 10 4.36 -3.89 -6.18
C ILE A 10 4.12 -2.60 -5.41
N ILE A 11 4.91 -1.57 -5.69
CA ILE A 11 4.80 -0.26 -5.07
C ILE A 11 4.35 0.76 -6.12
N PHE A 12 3.23 1.41 -5.85
CA PHE A 12 2.77 2.58 -6.59
C PHE A 12 3.21 3.84 -5.84
N SER A 13 4.18 4.56 -6.38
CA SER A 13 4.71 5.78 -5.76
C SER A 13 4.26 7.02 -6.52
N GLY A 14 3.65 7.97 -5.82
CA GLY A 14 3.14 9.20 -6.44
C GLY A 14 2.14 9.93 -5.56
N HIS A 15 1.25 10.68 -6.18
CA HIS A 15 0.22 11.43 -5.48
C HIS A 15 -1.04 10.60 -5.26
N GLY A 16 -1.67 10.83 -4.11
CA GLY A 16 -2.94 10.21 -3.76
C GLY A 16 -3.75 11.07 -2.79
N ASN A 17 -5.02 10.75 -2.70
CA ASN A 17 -5.94 11.29 -1.71
C ASN A 17 -6.99 10.23 -1.34
N GLU A 18 -8.02 10.63 -0.62
CA GLU A 18 -9.10 9.73 -0.19
C GLU A 18 -9.88 9.08 -1.35
N SER A 19 -9.79 9.66 -2.56
CA SER A 19 -10.46 9.13 -3.77
C SER A 19 -9.65 8.09 -4.51
N GLY A 20 -8.32 8.08 -4.37
CA GLY A 20 -7.45 7.10 -5.03
C GLY A 20 -6.04 7.61 -5.33
N PHE A 21 -5.37 6.89 -6.20
CA PHE A 21 -4.01 7.19 -6.66
C PHE A 21 -4.06 7.89 -8.02
N PHE A 22 -3.32 8.99 -8.16
CA PHE A 22 -3.29 9.77 -9.39
C PHE A 22 -2.15 9.35 -10.31
N LEU A 23 -2.51 9.01 -11.53
CA LEU A 23 -1.59 8.72 -12.60
C LEU A 23 -1.05 10.03 -13.21
N SER A 24 0.09 9.95 -13.92
CA SER A 24 0.74 11.11 -14.53
C SER A 24 -0.09 11.82 -15.60
N ASN A 25 -1.05 11.13 -16.20
CA ASN A 25 -2.00 11.69 -17.16
C ASN A 25 -3.22 12.38 -16.49
N GLY A 26 -3.27 12.40 -15.16
CA GLY A 26 -4.36 12.98 -14.38
C GLY A 26 -5.51 12.03 -14.04
N ASP A 27 -5.51 10.80 -14.57
CA ASP A 27 -6.52 9.80 -14.24
C ASP A 27 -6.37 9.34 -12.78
N CYS A 28 -7.49 9.05 -12.15
CA CYS A 28 -7.54 8.53 -10.78
C CYS A 28 -7.76 7.02 -10.80
N LEU A 29 -6.84 6.28 -10.20
CA LEU A 29 -7.00 4.85 -9.94
C LEU A 29 -7.69 4.70 -8.58
N ASP A 30 -8.98 4.39 -8.61
CA ASP A 30 -9.84 4.25 -7.43
C ASP A 30 -10.32 2.81 -7.16
N GLY A 31 -9.94 1.88 -8.05
CA GLY A 31 -10.37 0.49 -7.99
C GLY A 31 -11.78 0.24 -8.54
N ILE A 32 -12.45 1.27 -9.04
CA ILE A 32 -13.72 1.11 -9.73
C ILE A 32 -13.41 0.77 -11.19
N CYS A 33 -13.83 -0.41 -11.64
CA CYS A 33 -13.74 -0.78 -13.05
C CYS A 33 -14.70 0.11 -13.86
N GLY A 34 -14.16 1.18 -14.41
CA GLY A 34 -14.85 2.06 -15.36
C GLY A 34 -14.24 1.92 -16.75
N ASP A 35 -14.84 2.59 -17.71
CA ASP A 35 -14.37 2.62 -19.11
C ASP A 35 -12.88 3.02 -19.18
N GLY A 36 -12.03 2.06 -19.50
CA GLY A 36 -10.59 2.28 -19.70
C GLY A 36 -9.64 1.61 -18.72
N LEU A 37 -10.11 1.05 -17.59
CA LEU A 37 -9.27 0.21 -16.74
C LEU A 37 -9.25 -1.22 -17.29
N ASN A 38 -8.09 -1.64 -17.76
CA ASN A 38 -7.89 -3.01 -18.20
C ASN A 38 -7.89 -3.97 -17.00
N GLU A 39 -8.44 -5.16 -17.21
CA GLU A 39 -8.36 -6.22 -16.21
C GLU A 39 -6.91 -6.52 -15.81
N ILE A 40 -6.73 -6.79 -14.52
CA ILE A 40 -5.43 -7.23 -14.03
C ILE A 40 -5.16 -8.65 -14.51
N HIS A 41 -3.99 -8.86 -15.10
CA HIS A 41 -3.60 -10.20 -15.56
C HIS A 41 -3.64 -11.19 -14.38
N PRO A 42 -4.29 -12.37 -14.48
CA PRO A 42 -4.47 -13.31 -13.37
C PRO A 42 -3.18 -13.72 -12.66
N LYS A 43 -2.05 -13.76 -13.37
CA LYS A 43 -0.74 -14.04 -12.76
C LYS A 43 -0.20 -12.90 -11.88
N ASN A 44 -0.86 -11.75 -11.88
CA ASN A 44 -0.55 -10.62 -11.00
C ASN A 44 -1.47 -10.56 -9.77
N HIS A 45 -2.44 -11.46 -9.66
CA HIS A 45 -3.24 -11.62 -8.46
C HIS A 45 -2.39 -12.11 -7.29
N SER A 46 -2.88 -11.93 -6.08
CA SER A 46 -2.22 -12.38 -4.84
C SER A 46 -0.84 -11.75 -4.60
N LYS A 47 -0.62 -10.53 -5.10
CA LYS A 47 0.55 -9.72 -4.80
C LYS A 47 0.32 -8.87 -3.54
N TYR A 48 1.41 -8.45 -2.93
CA TYR A 48 1.39 -7.38 -1.93
C TYR A 48 1.47 -6.03 -2.65
N ILE A 49 0.51 -5.15 -2.38
CA ILE A 49 0.42 -3.83 -3.03
C ILE A 49 0.69 -2.76 -1.98
N ILE A 50 1.59 -1.84 -2.27
CA ILE A 50 1.88 -0.68 -1.43
C ILE A 50 1.59 0.58 -2.23
N PHE A 51 0.71 1.44 -1.70
CA PHE A 51 0.54 2.78 -2.22
C PHE A 51 1.40 3.76 -1.41
N SER A 52 2.56 4.10 -1.97
CA SER A 52 3.45 5.14 -1.48
C SER A 52 2.90 6.52 -1.86
N SER A 53 1.79 6.88 -1.23
CA SER A 53 1.02 8.10 -1.52
C SER A 53 0.13 8.49 -0.34
N CYS A 54 -0.24 9.77 -0.29
CA CYS A 54 -1.00 10.32 0.83
C CYS A 54 -2.46 9.87 0.85
N LEU A 55 -3.02 9.70 2.04
CA LEU A 55 -4.46 9.68 2.35
C LEU A 55 -5.31 8.55 1.77
N ILE A 56 -4.80 7.68 0.91
CA ILE A 56 -5.59 6.57 0.34
C ILE A 56 -6.17 5.68 1.46
N GLY A 57 -5.36 5.37 2.47
CA GLY A 57 -5.77 4.56 3.62
C GLY A 57 -6.79 5.22 4.55
N LYS A 58 -6.98 6.53 4.46
CA LYS A 58 -7.98 7.25 5.26
C LYS A 58 -9.41 6.86 4.86
N ALA A 59 -9.63 6.55 3.59
CA ALA A 59 -10.88 6.04 3.07
C ALA A 59 -10.83 4.52 2.93
N SER A 60 -11.35 3.78 3.90
CA SER A 60 -11.34 2.31 3.88
C SER A 60 -12.02 1.75 2.63
N LYS A 61 -13.13 2.37 2.20
CA LYS A 61 -13.83 1.99 0.98
C LYS A 61 -12.93 2.02 -0.25
N THR A 62 -12.15 3.09 -0.43
CA THR A 62 -11.21 3.22 -1.57
C THR A 62 -10.12 2.15 -1.49
N SER A 63 -9.57 1.92 -0.31
CA SER A 63 -8.55 0.88 -0.11
C SER A 63 -9.08 -0.52 -0.38
N ASP A 64 -10.29 -0.84 0.06
CA ASP A 64 -10.95 -2.11 -0.21
C ASP A 64 -11.22 -2.30 -1.71
N GLN A 65 -11.71 -1.25 -2.39
CA GLN A 65 -11.92 -1.26 -3.84
C GLN A 65 -10.62 -1.50 -4.62
N LEU A 66 -9.54 -0.85 -4.22
CA LEU A 66 -8.22 -1.05 -4.83
C LEU A 66 -7.69 -2.46 -4.58
N LYS A 67 -7.86 -2.97 -3.36
CA LYS A 67 -7.48 -4.34 -3.02
C LYS A 67 -8.24 -5.36 -3.88
N ASP A 68 -9.53 -5.18 -4.04
CA ASP A 68 -10.39 -6.05 -4.86
C ASP A 68 -10.02 -5.94 -6.35
N TYR A 69 -9.79 -4.73 -6.86
CA TYR A 69 -9.37 -4.51 -8.23
C TYR A 69 -8.07 -5.24 -8.57
N PHE A 70 -7.07 -5.15 -7.70
CA PHE A 70 -5.80 -5.85 -7.89
C PHE A 70 -5.86 -7.33 -7.50
N GLN A 71 -6.95 -7.80 -6.90
CA GLN A 71 -7.00 -9.13 -6.27
C GLN A 71 -5.77 -9.35 -5.38
N ALA A 72 -5.45 -8.29 -4.61
CA ALA A 72 -4.24 -8.25 -3.81
C ALA A 72 -4.33 -9.17 -2.59
N LYS A 73 -3.22 -9.79 -2.24
CA LYS A 73 -3.10 -10.57 -0.99
C LYS A 73 -3.20 -9.67 0.23
N ARG A 74 -2.49 -8.56 0.19
CA ARG A 74 -2.57 -7.45 1.15
C ARG A 74 -2.34 -6.15 0.41
N LEU A 75 -3.00 -5.09 0.88
CA LEU A 75 -2.79 -3.74 0.41
C LEU A 75 -2.38 -2.86 1.60
N PHE A 76 -1.34 -2.07 1.40
CA PHE A 76 -0.84 -1.11 2.39
C PHE A 76 -0.98 0.30 1.86
N SER A 77 -1.46 1.19 2.69
CA SER A 77 -1.64 2.60 2.32
C SER A 77 -1.57 3.52 3.53
N TYR A 78 -1.29 4.78 3.29
CA TYR A 78 -1.18 5.79 4.34
C TYR A 78 -2.52 6.50 4.58
N GLN A 79 -2.85 6.72 5.85
CA GLN A 79 -4.04 7.48 6.26
C GLN A 79 -3.77 8.97 6.55
N HIS A 80 -2.53 9.42 6.35
CA HIS A 80 -2.09 10.79 6.60
C HIS A 80 -1.36 11.38 5.40
N LEU A 81 -1.16 12.70 5.43
CA LEU A 81 -0.19 13.36 4.58
C LEU A 81 1.21 12.92 4.99
N MET A 82 2.00 12.48 4.03
CA MET A 82 3.32 11.90 4.25
C MET A 82 4.36 12.63 3.40
N ALA A 83 5.50 12.97 4.00
CA ALA A 83 6.66 13.37 3.23
C ALA A 83 7.37 12.11 2.66
N ASP A 84 7.81 12.18 1.41
CA ASP A 84 8.39 11.05 0.67
C ASP A 84 9.50 10.33 1.45
N ARG A 85 10.37 11.10 2.12
CA ARG A 85 11.46 10.54 2.93
C ARG A 85 10.98 9.61 4.05
N TYR A 86 9.79 9.86 4.61
CA TYR A 86 9.22 9.01 5.66
C TYR A 86 8.53 7.79 5.08
N CYS A 87 7.86 7.94 3.94
CA CYS A 87 7.33 6.80 3.19
C CYS A 87 8.44 5.79 2.92
N PHE A 88 9.58 6.25 2.41
CA PHE A 88 10.74 5.39 2.14
C PHE A 88 11.22 4.61 3.38
N LEU A 89 11.29 5.27 4.54
CA LEU A 89 11.71 4.61 5.78
C LEU A 89 10.72 3.55 6.24
N TYR A 90 9.41 3.86 6.28
CA TYR A 90 8.38 2.89 6.63
C TYR A 90 8.36 1.70 5.68
N GLU A 91 8.41 1.98 4.40
CA GLU A 91 8.33 0.95 3.35
C GLU A 91 9.55 0.05 3.36
N SER A 92 10.74 0.57 3.61
CA SER A 92 11.97 -0.23 3.74
C SER A 92 11.85 -1.26 4.86
N ILE A 93 11.31 -0.87 6.01
CA ILE A 93 11.10 -1.78 7.15
C ILE A 93 9.97 -2.77 6.85
N LEU A 94 8.88 -2.31 6.23
CA LEU A 94 7.79 -3.18 5.82
C LEU A 94 8.23 -4.24 4.82
N LEU A 95 8.98 -3.85 3.80
CA LEU A 95 9.54 -4.77 2.80
C LEU A 95 10.42 -5.84 3.44
N SER A 96 11.28 -5.46 4.37
CA SER A 96 12.09 -6.41 5.14
C SER A 96 11.23 -7.42 5.91
N SER A 97 10.13 -6.96 6.49
CA SER A 97 9.19 -7.82 7.23
C SER A 97 8.43 -8.78 6.30
N ILE A 98 8.00 -8.29 5.14
CA ILE A 98 7.35 -9.13 4.12
C ILE A 98 8.32 -10.16 3.57
N GLU A 99 9.54 -9.75 3.21
CA GLU A 99 10.60 -10.66 2.73
C GLU A 99 10.87 -11.79 3.72
N LYS A 100 10.96 -11.47 5.00
CA LYS A 100 11.16 -12.47 6.06
C LYS A 100 10.03 -13.49 6.13
N ALA A 101 8.77 -13.06 5.97
CA ALA A 101 7.63 -13.95 5.90
C ALA A 101 7.69 -14.86 4.67
N LEU A 102 7.95 -14.29 3.49
CA LEU A 102 8.06 -15.02 2.22
C LEU A 102 9.21 -16.03 2.23
N TYR A 103 10.35 -15.68 2.82
CA TYR A 103 11.48 -16.59 2.96
C TYR A 103 11.13 -17.85 3.76
N LYS A 104 10.29 -17.72 4.77
CA LYS A 104 9.75 -18.84 5.55
C LYS A 104 8.60 -19.58 4.84
N LYS A 105 8.25 -19.18 3.62
CA LYS A 105 7.08 -19.65 2.85
C LYS A 105 5.75 -19.43 3.57
N ASP A 106 5.70 -18.42 4.43
CA ASP A 106 4.51 -17.99 5.15
C ASP A 106 3.86 -16.80 4.47
N ASN A 107 2.60 -16.54 4.85
CA ASN A 107 1.91 -15.32 4.48
C ASN A 107 2.28 -14.22 5.49
N PHE A 108 2.37 -12.97 5.01
CA PHE A 108 2.42 -11.81 5.90
C PHE A 108 1.06 -11.63 6.56
N THR A 109 1.02 -11.76 7.89
CA THR A 109 -0.20 -11.81 8.70
C THR A 109 -0.49 -10.47 9.36
N GLU A 110 -1.68 -10.36 9.98
CA GLU A 110 -2.01 -9.20 10.84
C GLU A 110 -1.06 -9.09 12.04
N SER A 111 -0.64 -10.22 12.61
CA SER A 111 0.35 -10.23 13.70
C SER A 111 1.71 -9.67 13.25
N ASP A 112 2.14 -10.00 12.03
CA ASP A 112 3.36 -9.43 11.44
C ASP A 112 3.23 -7.92 11.24
N PHE A 113 2.05 -7.45 10.83
CA PHE A 113 1.78 -6.03 10.66
C PHE A 113 1.73 -5.28 11.99
N GLU A 114 1.14 -5.85 13.03
CA GLU A 114 1.18 -5.27 14.38
C GLU A 114 2.61 -5.13 14.90
N ALA A 115 3.44 -6.17 14.73
CA ALA A 115 4.87 -6.12 15.07
C ALA A 115 5.61 -5.03 14.27
N PHE A 116 5.32 -4.90 12.98
CA PHE A 116 5.85 -3.81 12.15
C PHE A 116 5.46 -2.44 12.70
N LYS A 117 4.19 -2.24 13.06
CA LYS A 117 3.72 -0.96 13.62
C LYS A 117 4.40 -0.64 14.95
N GLU A 118 4.53 -1.61 15.84
CA GLU A 118 5.22 -1.44 17.12
C GLU A 118 6.69 -1.03 16.91
N ASN A 119 7.39 -1.72 16.01
CA ASN A 119 8.79 -1.46 15.71
C ASN A 119 9.02 -0.09 15.04
N THR A 120 8.01 0.47 14.39
CA THR A 120 8.10 1.76 13.68
C THR A 120 7.38 2.90 14.37
N MET A 121 6.76 2.66 15.52
CA MET A 121 5.95 3.66 16.22
C MET A 121 6.75 4.91 16.63
N PHE A 122 8.04 4.77 16.91
CA PHE A 122 8.92 5.90 17.22
C PHE A 122 9.03 6.91 16.08
N MET A 123 8.87 6.49 14.84
CA MET A 123 8.94 7.36 13.66
C MET A 123 7.71 8.26 13.48
N LYS A 124 6.61 7.99 14.19
CA LYS A 124 5.38 8.80 14.09
C LYS A 124 5.61 10.29 14.41
N ASN A 125 6.54 10.57 15.31
CA ASN A 125 6.87 11.92 15.74
C ASN A 125 7.82 12.64 14.77
N MET A 126 8.41 11.92 13.83
CA MET A 126 9.30 12.48 12.80
C MET A 126 8.51 13.09 11.65
N ASN A 127 7.24 12.76 11.50
CA ASN A 127 6.37 13.37 10.53
C ASN A 127 5.82 14.69 11.10
N GLU A 128 5.80 15.77 10.30
CA GLU A 128 5.40 17.11 10.71
C GLU A 128 3.93 17.22 11.18
N SER A 129 3.09 16.28 10.80
CA SER A 129 1.75 16.15 11.37
C SER A 129 1.83 15.39 12.69
N HIS A 130 1.32 15.97 13.78
CA HIS A 130 1.19 15.32 15.09
C HIS A 130 0.26 14.10 15.01
N VAL A 131 0.79 13.01 14.51
CA VAL A 131 0.03 11.79 14.24
C VAL A 131 -0.08 10.97 15.51
N LYS A 132 -1.28 10.86 16.06
CA LYS A 132 -1.55 10.04 17.25
C LYS A 132 -1.53 8.53 16.94
N LYS A 133 -1.81 8.15 15.69
CA LYS A 133 -1.89 6.76 15.22
C LYS A 133 -0.78 6.47 14.22
N HIS A 134 -0.43 5.20 14.06
CA HIS A 134 0.48 4.77 13.01
C HIS A 134 -0.05 5.21 11.64
N PRO A 135 0.79 5.82 10.77
CA PRO A 135 0.31 6.38 9.51
C PRO A 135 -0.10 5.36 8.47
N MET A 136 0.40 4.12 8.55
CA MET A 136 0.11 3.07 7.59
C MET A 136 -0.98 2.12 8.09
N LEU A 137 -1.86 1.72 7.18
CA LEU A 137 -2.90 0.71 7.37
C LEU A 137 -2.68 -0.45 6.40
N MET A 138 -3.15 -1.64 6.80
CA MET A 138 -3.18 -2.85 5.99
C MET A 138 -4.64 -3.27 5.77
N PHE A 139 -4.95 -3.62 4.53
CA PHE A 139 -6.26 -4.09 4.05
C PHE A 139 -6.16 -5.50 3.48
#